data_dff0c7705b9116378609cdccf8a85d16
#
_entry.id   dff0c7705b9116378609cdccf8a85d16
#
_cell.length_a   1.000
_cell.length_b   1.000
_cell.length_c   1.000
_cell.angle_alpha   90.00
_cell.angle_beta   90.00
_cell.angle_gamma   90.00
#
_symmetry.space_group_name_H-M   'P 1'
#
loop_
_entity.id
_entity.type
_entity.pdbx_description
1 polymer ?
#
loop_
_entity_poly.entity_id
_entity_poly.type
_entity_poly.pdbx_seq_one_letter_code
_entity_poly.pdbx_strand_id
1 'polypeptide(L)'
;MTTSEFVKQFRESDPRKLALQASRYPDVDMPYALNQIQGWQTALRKLPSWAACDGVVYPPHLNMEQCSSEATARYKQQVARRWAERIPNASRTSMTDLTGGFGVDFSFTSRCFDCATYVERNASLCEVVGANLPRLGIRNAQMKCA
;
A
#
# COMPACT_ATOMS: atom_id res chain seq x y z
N MET A 1 -19.17 -17.14 -6.91
CA MET A 1 -18.64 -15.96 -6.17
C MET A 1 -17.16 -15.84 -6.47
N THR A 2 -16.73 -14.72 -7.00
CA THR A 2 -15.30 -14.46 -7.27
C THR A 2 -14.55 -14.16 -5.99
N THR A 3 -13.22 -14.32 -6.00
CA THR A 3 -12.37 -13.98 -4.85
C THR A 3 -12.54 -12.51 -4.41
N SER A 4 -12.67 -11.58 -5.36
CA SER A 4 -12.89 -10.16 -5.06
C SER A 4 -14.23 -9.88 -4.39
N GLU A 5 -15.30 -10.53 -4.84
CA GLU A 5 -16.62 -10.42 -4.20
C GLU A 5 -16.59 -11.00 -2.79
N PHE A 6 -15.92 -12.13 -2.60
CA PHE A 6 -15.74 -12.74 -1.29
C PHE A 6 -15.03 -11.80 -0.31
N VAL A 7 -13.91 -11.20 -0.73
CA VAL A 7 -13.16 -10.24 0.10
C VAL A 7 -14.05 -9.06 0.51
N LYS A 8 -14.78 -8.46 -0.43
CA LYS A 8 -15.69 -7.34 -0.13
C LYS A 8 -16.79 -7.72 0.84
N GLN A 9 -17.40 -8.87 0.64
CA GLN A 9 -18.53 -9.33 1.46
C GLN A 9 -18.12 -9.66 2.89
N PHE A 10 -16.93 -10.26 3.07
CA PHE A 10 -16.49 -10.82 4.34
C PHE A 10 -15.36 -10.02 5.01
N ARG A 11 -15.01 -8.84 4.53
CA ARG A 11 -13.86 -8.07 5.05
C ARG A 11 -13.91 -7.75 6.54
N GLU A 12 -15.11 -7.73 7.15
CA GLU A 12 -15.31 -7.49 8.58
C GLU A 12 -15.39 -8.78 9.41
N SER A 13 -15.37 -9.94 8.76
CA SER A 13 -15.48 -11.24 9.40
C SER A 13 -14.13 -11.71 9.94
N ASP A 14 -14.16 -12.64 10.91
CA ASP A 14 -12.96 -13.27 11.44
C ASP A 14 -12.31 -14.19 10.37
N PRO A 15 -11.08 -13.91 9.91
CA PRO A 15 -10.40 -14.72 8.90
C PRO A 15 -10.23 -16.18 9.30
N ARG A 16 -10.07 -16.46 10.59
CA ARG A 16 -9.93 -17.85 11.09
C ARG A 16 -11.20 -18.66 10.89
N LYS A 17 -12.36 -18.04 11.15
CA LYS A 17 -13.66 -18.66 10.92
C LYS A 17 -13.93 -18.89 9.44
N LEU A 18 -13.53 -17.94 8.58
CA LEU A 18 -13.65 -18.06 7.13
C LEU A 18 -12.79 -19.19 6.58
N ALA A 19 -11.56 -19.36 7.09
CA ALA A 19 -10.68 -20.45 6.70
C ALA A 19 -11.32 -21.84 6.89
N LEU A 20 -12.09 -22.02 7.97
CA LEU A 20 -12.80 -23.28 8.27
C LEU A 20 -13.96 -23.55 7.29
N GLN A 21 -14.39 -22.54 6.56
CA GLN A 21 -15.49 -22.64 5.60
C GLN A 21 -15.02 -22.70 4.14
N ALA A 22 -13.73 -22.86 3.90
CA ALA A 22 -13.13 -22.83 2.57
C ALA A 22 -13.82 -23.79 1.57
N SER A 23 -14.22 -24.98 2.03
CA SER A 23 -14.91 -25.96 1.18
C SER A 23 -16.26 -25.50 0.63
N ARG A 24 -16.87 -24.46 1.20
CA ARG A 24 -18.13 -23.88 0.72
C ARG A 24 -17.94 -22.93 -0.47
N TYR A 25 -16.69 -22.54 -0.73
CA TYR A 25 -16.35 -21.55 -1.75
C TYR A 25 -15.22 -22.07 -2.66
N PRO A 26 -15.51 -23.10 -3.47
CA PRO A 26 -14.48 -23.79 -4.28
C PRO A 26 -13.82 -22.89 -5.33
N ASP A 27 -14.50 -21.85 -5.78
CA ASP A 27 -14.00 -20.91 -6.81
C ASP A 27 -13.22 -19.72 -6.23
N VAL A 28 -13.08 -19.65 -4.91
CA VAL A 28 -12.37 -18.57 -4.21
C VAL A 28 -10.93 -18.98 -3.92
N ASP A 29 -9.97 -18.19 -4.33
CA ASP A 29 -8.59 -18.30 -3.83
C ASP A 29 -8.58 -17.91 -2.34
N MET A 30 -8.84 -18.89 -1.50
CA MET A 30 -9.04 -18.66 -0.06
C MET A 30 -7.78 -18.10 0.62
N PRO A 31 -6.55 -18.61 0.36
CA PRO A 31 -5.35 -18.02 0.94
C PRO A 31 -5.18 -16.55 0.60
N TYR A 32 -5.38 -16.17 -0.64
CA TYR A 32 -5.33 -14.79 -1.09
C TYR A 32 -6.43 -13.94 -0.44
N ALA A 33 -7.67 -14.44 -0.45
CA ALA A 33 -8.82 -13.72 0.14
C ALA A 33 -8.60 -13.42 1.62
N LEU A 34 -8.16 -14.40 2.39
CA LEU A 34 -7.89 -14.23 3.82
C LEU A 34 -6.76 -13.22 4.09
N ASN A 35 -5.71 -13.24 3.26
CA ASN A 35 -4.64 -12.25 3.35
C ASN A 35 -5.16 -10.83 3.08
N GLN A 36 -6.01 -10.64 2.07
CA GLN A 36 -6.60 -9.34 1.76
C GLN A 36 -7.53 -8.85 2.87
N ILE A 37 -8.36 -9.73 3.44
CA ILE A 37 -9.25 -9.41 4.56
C ILE A 37 -8.42 -8.99 5.77
N GLN A 38 -7.41 -9.76 6.15
CA GLN A 38 -6.53 -9.44 7.28
C GLN A 38 -5.75 -8.14 7.04
N GLY A 39 -5.26 -7.91 5.81
CA GLY A 39 -4.58 -6.69 5.42
C GLY A 39 -5.48 -5.47 5.57
N TRP A 40 -6.72 -5.54 5.10
CA TRP A 40 -7.69 -4.46 5.24
C TRP A 40 -8.03 -4.18 6.72
N GLN A 41 -8.25 -5.21 7.53
CA GLN A 41 -8.51 -5.07 8.96
C GLN A 41 -7.34 -4.42 9.72
N THR A 42 -6.11 -4.77 9.36
CA THR A 42 -4.91 -4.12 9.90
C THR A 42 -4.86 -2.65 9.45
N ALA A 43 -5.17 -2.37 8.18
CA ALA A 43 -5.18 -1.02 7.63
C ALA A 43 -6.22 -0.10 8.28
N LEU A 44 -7.37 -0.61 8.72
CA LEU A 44 -8.36 0.19 9.46
C LEU A 44 -7.75 0.93 10.65
N ARG A 45 -6.78 0.32 11.32
CA ARG A 45 -6.10 0.91 12.48
C ARG A 45 -4.82 1.65 12.10
N LYS A 46 -4.06 1.08 11.19
CA LYS A 46 -2.70 1.52 10.87
C LYS A 46 -2.63 2.52 9.71
N LEU A 47 -3.50 2.35 8.72
CA LEU A 47 -3.54 3.09 7.46
C LEU A 47 -5.00 3.42 7.08
N PRO A 48 -5.73 4.20 7.89
CA PRO A 48 -7.16 4.40 7.68
C PRO A 48 -7.51 5.01 6.31
N SER A 49 -6.70 5.90 5.76
CA SER A 49 -6.95 6.45 4.42
C SER A 49 -6.80 5.40 3.31
N TRP A 50 -5.94 4.41 3.49
CA TRP A 50 -5.79 3.29 2.55
C TRP A 50 -6.97 2.32 2.67
N ALA A 51 -7.41 2.03 3.89
CA ALA A 51 -8.59 1.19 4.11
C ALA A 51 -9.87 1.78 3.51
N ALA A 52 -9.97 3.11 3.46
CA ALA A 52 -11.07 3.84 2.83
C ALA A 52 -10.96 3.89 1.30
N CYS A 53 -9.80 3.57 0.72
CA CYS A 53 -9.57 3.58 -0.72
C CYS A 53 -9.92 2.21 -1.30
N ASP A 54 -10.93 2.17 -2.17
CA ASP A 54 -11.33 0.92 -2.82
C ASP A 54 -10.26 0.38 -3.76
N GLY A 55 -10.10 -0.94 -3.74
CA GLY A 55 -9.21 -1.66 -4.63
C GLY A 55 -7.73 -1.68 -4.22
N VAL A 56 -7.37 -1.14 -3.07
CA VAL A 56 -6.03 -1.31 -2.51
C VAL A 56 -5.75 -2.80 -2.26
N VAL A 57 -4.61 -3.26 -2.72
CA VAL A 57 -4.10 -4.62 -2.53
C VAL A 57 -3.11 -4.63 -1.37
N TYR A 58 -3.27 -5.60 -0.48
CA TYR A 58 -2.43 -5.72 0.71
C TYR A 58 -1.38 -6.83 0.54
N PRO A 59 -0.14 -6.57 0.97
CA PRO A 59 0.95 -7.55 0.93
C PRO A 59 0.77 -8.62 2.02
N PRO A 60 1.67 -9.61 2.11
CA PRO A 60 1.70 -10.54 3.24
C PRO A 60 1.75 -9.80 4.59
N HIS A 61 1.15 -10.40 5.61
CA HIS A 61 0.94 -9.79 6.92
C HIS A 61 2.21 -9.18 7.55
N LEU A 62 3.36 -9.83 7.40
CA LEU A 62 4.63 -9.31 7.90
C LEU A 62 4.96 -7.92 7.36
N ASN A 63 4.72 -7.68 6.08
CA ASN A 63 4.93 -6.38 5.47
C ASN A 63 3.97 -5.32 6.02
N MET A 64 2.73 -5.71 6.36
CA MET A 64 1.77 -4.84 7.01
C MET A 64 2.19 -4.43 8.41
N GLU A 65 2.84 -5.34 9.15
CA GLU A 65 3.37 -5.03 10.48
C GLU A 65 4.60 -4.13 10.43
N GLN A 66 5.48 -4.36 9.47
CA GLN A 66 6.75 -3.64 9.33
C GLN A 66 6.61 -2.25 8.69
N CYS A 67 5.55 -1.98 7.95
CA CYS A 67 5.34 -0.67 7.34
C CYS A 67 5.05 0.42 8.38
N SER A 68 5.31 1.66 8.03
CA SER A 68 4.95 2.82 8.85
C SER A 68 3.45 2.89 9.08
N SER A 69 3.04 3.42 10.24
CA SER A 69 1.66 3.87 10.43
C SER A 69 1.40 5.13 9.59
N GLU A 70 0.15 5.43 9.33
CA GLU A 70 -0.23 6.65 8.60
C GLU A 70 0.25 7.90 9.33
N ALA A 71 0.16 7.94 10.65
CA ALA A 71 0.66 9.07 11.44
C ALA A 71 2.17 9.29 11.24
N THR A 72 2.96 8.21 11.26
CA THR A 72 4.40 8.26 11.00
C THR A 72 4.69 8.70 9.56
N ALA A 73 3.97 8.17 8.59
CA ALA A 73 4.13 8.54 7.18
C ALA A 73 3.79 10.02 6.93
N ARG A 74 2.74 10.54 7.57
CA ARG A 74 2.37 11.96 7.51
C ARG A 74 3.42 12.87 8.14
N TYR A 75 4.04 12.44 9.23
CA TYR A 75 5.16 13.16 9.82
C TYR A 75 6.35 13.22 8.84
N LYS A 76 6.72 12.09 8.24
CA LYS A 76 7.76 12.04 7.20
C LYS A 76 7.41 12.92 6.00
N GLN A 77 6.15 12.99 5.61
CA GLN A 77 5.69 13.90 4.57
C GLN A 77 5.95 15.37 4.92
N GLN A 78 5.70 15.76 6.16
CA GLN A 78 5.99 17.13 6.61
C GLN A 78 7.48 17.46 6.54
N VAL A 79 8.34 16.51 6.94
CA VAL A 79 9.79 16.65 6.81
C VAL A 79 10.22 16.78 5.35
N ALA A 80 9.69 15.89 4.49
CA ALA A 80 9.96 15.90 3.05
C ALA A 80 9.55 17.25 2.40
N ARG A 81 8.40 17.79 2.79
CA ARG A 81 7.91 19.08 2.29
C ARG A 81 8.88 20.21 2.64
N ARG A 82 9.37 20.27 3.87
CA ARG A 82 10.35 21.27 4.30
C ARG A 82 11.67 21.18 3.50
N TRP A 83 12.08 19.97 3.14
CA TRP A 83 13.25 19.78 2.28
C TRP A 83 12.98 20.22 0.84
N ALA A 84 11.83 19.86 0.28
CA ALA A 84 11.45 20.26 -1.07
C ALA A 84 11.38 21.79 -1.23
N GLU A 85 10.87 22.50 -0.23
CA GLU A 85 10.79 23.97 -0.21
C GLU A 85 12.15 24.66 -0.21
N ARG A 86 13.21 23.98 0.19
CA ARG A 86 14.59 24.52 0.16
C ARG A 86 15.26 24.39 -1.20
N ILE A 87 14.70 23.62 -2.11
CA ILE A 87 15.21 23.47 -3.47
C ILE A 87 14.85 24.73 -4.27
N PRO A 88 15.79 25.31 -5.03
CA PRO A 88 15.50 26.51 -5.82
C PRO A 88 14.32 26.31 -6.77
N ASN A 89 13.41 27.29 -6.85
CA ASN A 89 12.17 27.24 -7.65
C ASN A 89 12.38 26.98 -9.15
N ALA A 90 13.56 27.27 -9.68
CA ALA A 90 13.90 27.02 -11.08
C ALA A 90 14.21 25.56 -11.40
N SER A 91 14.36 24.70 -10.38
CA SER A 91 14.72 23.30 -10.53
C SER A 91 13.50 22.41 -10.34
N ARG A 92 13.36 21.42 -11.23
CA ARG A 92 12.39 20.35 -11.04
C ARG A 92 12.82 19.49 -9.83
N THR A 93 11.93 19.39 -8.84
CA THR A 93 12.22 18.63 -7.62
C THR A 93 12.03 17.13 -7.85
N SER A 94 12.92 16.33 -7.30
CA SER A 94 12.84 14.87 -7.38
C SER A 94 13.27 14.21 -6.07
N MET A 95 12.71 13.03 -5.82
CA MET A 95 13.13 12.16 -4.72
C MET A 95 13.29 10.72 -5.21
N THR A 96 14.09 9.95 -4.49
CA THR A 96 14.20 8.51 -4.68
C THR A 96 14.13 7.82 -3.33
N ASP A 97 13.22 6.85 -3.21
CA ASP A 97 13.15 5.94 -2.06
C ASP A 97 13.85 4.65 -2.43
N LEU A 98 15.02 4.40 -1.81
CA LEU A 98 15.85 3.23 -2.07
C LEU A 98 15.38 1.96 -1.35
N THR A 99 14.38 2.10 -0.47
CA THR A 99 13.86 1.02 0.37
C THR A 99 12.33 1.00 0.33
N GLY A 100 11.77 1.00 -0.88
CA GLY A 100 10.35 1.25 -1.11
C GLY A 100 9.38 0.38 -0.31
N GLY A 101 9.67 -0.89 -0.13
CA GLY A 101 8.85 -1.80 0.67
C GLY A 101 7.39 -1.82 0.20
N PHE A 102 6.45 -1.76 1.15
CA PHE A 102 5.01 -1.66 0.82
C PHE A 102 4.60 -0.26 0.29
N GLY A 103 5.51 0.70 0.27
CA GLY A 103 5.29 2.00 -0.35
C GLY A 103 4.47 2.98 0.49
N VAL A 104 4.27 2.73 1.78
CA VAL A 104 3.49 3.63 2.65
C VAL A 104 4.17 4.99 2.75
N ASP A 105 5.42 5.04 3.19
CA ASP A 105 6.16 6.29 3.29
C ASP A 105 6.27 6.99 1.93
N PHE A 106 6.59 6.21 0.88
CA PHE A 106 6.68 6.71 -0.49
C PHE A 106 5.39 7.36 -0.94
N SER A 107 4.23 6.77 -0.65
CA SER A 107 2.92 7.30 -1.04
C SER A 107 2.63 8.68 -0.45
N PHE A 108 3.15 8.98 0.71
CA PHE A 108 3.00 10.29 1.35
C PHE A 108 4.10 11.29 0.93
N THR A 109 5.35 10.86 0.94
CA THR A 109 6.49 11.75 0.67
C THR A 109 6.59 12.16 -0.80
N SER A 110 6.25 11.27 -1.73
CA SER A 110 6.27 11.52 -3.17
C SER A 110 5.42 12.72 -3.59
N ARG A 111 4.35 13.01 -2.84
CA ARG A 111 3.45 14.13 -3.10
C ARG A 111 4.11 15.51 -2.93
N CYS A 112 5.27 15.56 -2.27
CA CYS A 112 6.00 16.80 -2.03
C CYS A 112 6.97 17.18 -3.18
N PHE A 113 7.10 16.31 -4.19
CA PHE A 113 8.08 16.47 -5.28
C PHE A 113 7.40 16.39 -6.65
N ASP A 114 8.05 17.00 -7.64
CA ASP A 114 7.55 16.94 -9.03
C ASP A 114 7.63 15.54 -9.62
N CYS A 115 8.66 14.79 -9.26
CA CYS A 115 8.79 13.38 -9.61
C CYS A 115 9.40 12.58 -8.45
N ALA A 116 9.05 11.30 -8.39
CA ALA A 116 9.54 10.39 -7.36
C ALA A 116 9.86 9.01 -7.96
N THR A 117 10.93 8.40 -7.49
CA THR A 117 11.33 7.05 -7.90
C THR A 117 11.24 6.11 -6.70
N TYR A 118 10.45 5.08 -6.85
CA TYR A 118 10.35 3.96 -5.92
C TYR A 118 11.32 2.87 -6.34
N VAL A 119 12.15 2.39 -5.41
CA VAL A 119 13.11 1.29 -5.65
C VAL A 119 12.84 0.16 -4.68
N GLU A 120 12.65 -1.04 -5.19
CA GLU A 120 12.45 -2.25 -4.41
C GLU A 120 12.98 -3.47 -5.19
N ARG A 121 13.60 -4.40 -4.49
CA ARG A 121 14.13 -5.64 -5.09
C ARG A 121 13.12 -6.80 -5.07
N ASN A 122 12.14 -6.76 -4.18
CA ASN A 122 11.11 -7.80 -4.08
C ASN A 122 10.05 -7.58 -5.17
N ALA A 123 10.05 -8.45 -6.19
CA ALA A 123 9.15 -8.36 -7.32
C ALA A 123 7.66 -8.38 -6.91
N SER A 124 7.29 -9.20 -5.92
CA SER A 124 5.91 -9.28 -5.43
C SER A 124 5.44 -7.97 -4.78
N LEU A 125 6.31 -7.30 -4.03
CA LEU A 125 6.02 -5.97 -3.49
C LEU A 125 5.90 -4.92 -4.60
N CYS A 126 6.77 -4.98 -5.61
CA CYS A 126 6.69 -4.09 -6.77
C CYS A 126 5.32 -4.18 -7.47
N GLU A 127 4.81 -5.39 -7.67
CA GLU A 127 3.50 -5.62 -8.29
C GLU A 127 2.37 -5.00 -7.45
N VAL A 128 2.38 -5.27 -6.14
CA VAL A 128 1.38 -4.73 -5.21
C VAL A 128 1.41 -3.20 -5.20
N VAL A 129 2.59 -2.61 -5.04
CA VAL A 129 2.76 -1.16 -5.00
C VAL A 129 2.40 -0.53 -6.34
N GLY A 130 2.81 -1.12 -7.46
CA GLY A 130 2.46 -0.66 -8.81
C GLY A 130 0.95 -0.60 -9.04
N ALA A 131 0.20 -1.56 -8.51
CA ALA A 131 -1.26 -1.56 -8.55
C ALA A 131 -1.88 -0.50 -7.63
N ASN A 132 -1.26 -0.22 -6.48
CA ASN A 132 -1.80 0.69 -5.47
C ASN A 132 -1.55 2.18 -5.76
N LEU A 133 -0.40 2.54 -6.32
CA LEU A 133 -0.03 3.95 -6.54
C LEU A 133 -1.09 4.73 -7.32
N PRO A 134 -1.60 4.25 -8.48
CA PRO A 134 -2.66 4.96 -9.20
C PRO A 134 -3.95 5.07 -8.39
N ARG A 135 -4.33 4.04 -7.64
CA ARG A 135 -5.53 4.02 -6.79
C ARG A 135 -5.44 5.04 -5.66
N LEU A 136 -4.25 5.25 -5.13
CA LEU A 136 -3.95 6.27 -4.12
C LEU A 136 -3.79 7.67 -4.71
N GLY A 137 -3.95 7.84 -6.01
CA GLY A 137 -3.86 9.12 -6.69
C GLY A 137 -2.42 9.61 -6.93
N ILE A 138 -1.42 8.71 -6.89
CA ILE A 138 -0.02 9.04 -7.14
C ILE A 138 0.28 8.84 -8.62
N ARG A 139 0.61 9.94 -9.31
CA ARG A 139 0.80 9.97 -10.76
C ARG A 139 2.20 10.41 -11.21
N ASN A 140 3.03 10.84 -10.27
CA ASN A 140 4.39 11.34 -10.50
C ASN A 140 5.47 10.30 -10.19
N ALA A 141 5.09 9.05 -9.96
CA ALA A 141 5.99 7.98 -9.54
C ALA A 141 6.54 7.19 -10.73
N GLN A 142 7.82 6.84 -10.62
CA GLN A 142 8.49 5.82 -11.42
C GLN A 142 8.90 4.67 -10.52
N MET A 143 8.84 3.44 -11.04
CA MET A 143 9.21 2.24 -10.28
C MET A 143 10.44 1.58 -10.87
N LYS A 144 11.38 1.23 -10.00
CA LYS A 144 12.56 0.41 -10.33
C LYS A 144 12.55 -0.83 -9.44
N CYS A 145 12.23 -1.95 -10.05
CA CYS A 145 12.23 -3.27 -9.42
C CYS A 145 13.52 -3.97 -9.80
N ALA A 146 14.50 -3.87 -8.94
CA ALA A 146 15.86 -4.36 -9.21
C ALA A 146 16.27 -5.45 -8.23
#